data_cefee516448da350d54d643975dbad29
#
_entry.id   cefee516448da350d54d643975dbad29
#
_cell.length_a   1.000
_cell.length_b   1.000
_cell.length_c   1.000
_cell.angle_alpha   90.00
_cell.angle_beta   90.00
_cell.angle_gamma   90.00
#
_symmetry.space_group_name_H-M   'P 1'
#
loop_
_entity.id
_entity.type
_entity.pdbx_description
1 polymer ?
#
loop_
_entity_poly.entity_id
_entity_poly.type
_entity_poly.pdbx_seq_one_letter_code
_entity_poly.pdbx_strand_id
1 'polypeptide(L)'
;MSMAKINPQDLKDRLLAPGFTAPPVLEQLSDPISDTPMVLTLDQVLPWHDNPRTTRNPKYDELKESIRHRGLDTPPPVTRRPGEDKYRIRNGGNTRLEILNELYKETGDERYFRFNCLFRPWDKQRGEIIALTGHLAENDLKGDLKFIERAVGIQKAKAWYEEEKGEPVGIRELSRKLTDDGYPVSPSHISRMLDAVEILLPA
;
A
#
# COMPACT_ATOMS: atom_id res chain seq x y z
N MET A 1 46.83 -29.01 -12.80
CA MET A 1 46.72 -27.59 -12.40
C MET A 1 46.59 -27.52 -10.88
N SER A 2 47.65 -27.06 -10.21
CA SER A 2 47.73 -27.01 -8.75
C SER A 2 46.94 -25.83 -8.23
N MET A 3 45.91 -26.06 -7.41
CA MET A 3 45.22 -24.97 -6.68
C MET A 3 46.20 -24.40 -5.65
N ALA A 4 46.59 -23.15 -5.83
CA ALA A 4 47.39 -22.41 -4.86
C ALA A 4 46.59 -22.28 -3.57
N LYS A 5 47.09 -22.85 -2.48
CA LYS A 5 46.53 -22.69 -1.15
C LYS A 5 46.68 -21.21 -0.72
N ILE A 6 45.60 -20.48 -0.62
CA ILE A 6 45.58 -19.11 -0.09
C ILE A 6 45.94 -19.18 1.40
N ASN A 7 47.03 -18.51 1.77
CA ASN A 7 47.47 -18.44 3.16
C ASN A 7 46.45 -17.56 3.97
N PRO A 8 45.92 -18.06 5.08
CA PRO A 8 44.98 -17.28 5.93
C PRO A 8 45.57 -15.96 6.44
N GLN A 9 46.91 -15.88 6.59
CA GLN A 9 47.60 -14.66 7.02
C GLN A 9 47.56 -13.60 5.93
N ASP A 10 47.81 -13.97 4.66
CA ASP A 10 47.73 -13.06 3.50
C ASP A 10 46.29 -12.50 3.29
N LEU A 11 45.29 -13.33 3.60
CA LEU A 11 43.90 -12.88 3.51
C LEU A 11 43.58 -11.84 4.59
N LYS A 12 44.12 -12.04 5.79
CA LYS A 12 43.92 -11.13 6.94
C LYS A 12 44.62 -9.79 6.71
N ASP A 13 45.84 -9.80 6.17
CA ASP A 13 46.60 -8.60 5.87
C ASP A 13 45.98 -7.80 4.69
N ARG A 14 45.36 -8.46 3.74
CA ARG A 14 44.59 -7.81 2.65
C ARG A 14 43.27 -7.19 3.14
N LEU A 15 42.60 -7.81 4.12
CA LEU A 15 41.37 -7.30 4.70
C LEU A 15 41.61 -6.12 5.66
N LEU A 16 42.82 -6.02 6.26
CA LEU A 16 43.23 -4.98 7.18
C LEU A 16 44.07 -3.87 6.52
N ALA A 17 44.34 -3.94 5.21
CA ALA A 17 45.07 -2.93 4.49
C ALA A 17 44.34 -1.59 4.52
N PRO A 18 45.01 -0.46 4.85
CA PRO A 18 44.42 0.87 4.75
C PRO A 18 44.13 1.18 3.27
N GLY A 19 42.89 1.08 2.88
CA GLY A 19 42.43 1.20 1.49
C GLY A 19 41.39 0.15 1.08
N PHE A 20 41.04 -0.80 1.97
CA PHE A 20 39.87 -1.63 1.79
C PHE A 20 38.63 -0.73 1.98
N THR A 21 38.24 -0.05 0.93
CA THR A 21 36.90 0.54 0.83
C THR A 21 35.94 -0.62 0.83
N ALA A 22 35.16 -0.76 1.89
CA ALA A 22 33.98 -1.63 1.83
C ALA A 22 33.26 -1.35 0.51
N PRO A 23 32.83 -2.38 -0.22
CA PRO A 23 32.03 -2.15 -1.43
C PRO A 23 30.95 -1.13 -1.04
N PRO A 24 30.64 -0.16 -1.93
CA PRO A 24 29.63 0.83 -1.62
C PRO A 24 28.44 0.04 -1.09
N VAL A 25 28.00 0.38 0.12
CA VAL A 25 26.77 -0.15 0.69
C VAL A 25 25.79 -0.05 -0.47
N LEU A 26 25.21 -1.19 -0.86
CA LEU A 26 24.20 -1.22 -1.91
C LEU A 26 23.12 -0.24 -1.52
N GLU A 27 23.36 1.02 -1.83
CA GLU A 27 22.36 2.07 -1.75
C GLU A 27 21.28 1.65 -2.71
N GLN A 28 20.15 1.27 -2.14
CA GLN A 28 18.95 0.78 -2.78
C GLN A 28 19.05 -0.65 -3.34
N LEU A 29 18.83 -1.60 -2.44
CA LEU A 29 18.23 -2.88 -2.87
C LEU A 29 16.99 -2.50 -3.70
N SER A 30 16.98 -2.91 -4.98
CA SER A 30 15.80 -2.75 -5.82
C SER A 30 14.62 -3.44 -5.12
N ASP A 31 13.44 -2.82 -5.23
CA ASP A 31 12.24 -3.45 -4.70
C ASP A 31 12.08 -4.88 -5.21
N PRO A 32 11.52 -5.78 -4.39
CA PRO A 32 11.19 -7.12 -4.84
C PRO A 32 10.31 -7.10 -6.10
N ILE A 33 10.53 -8.02 -7.01
CA ILE A 33 9.76 -8.15 -8.25
C ILE A 33 8.46 -8.96 -8.09
N SER A 34 8.26 -9.55 -6.92
CA SER A 34 7.09 -10.36 -6.56
C SER A 34 6.61 -10.02 -5.15
N ASP A 35 5.42 -10.49 -4.81
CA ASP A 35 4.86 -10.36 -3.45
C ASP A 35 5.84 -10.94 -2.42
N THR A 36 6.33 -10.09 -1.51
CA THR A 36 7.40 -10.46 -0.59
C THR A 36 7.08 -9.95 0.83
N PRO A 37 7.09 -10.84 1.85
CA PRO A 37 7.05 -10.40 3.24
C PRO A 37 8.26 -9.54 3.58
N MET A 38 8.04 -8.39 4.23
CA MET A 38 9.07 -7.46 4.67
C MET A 38 8.82 -6.96 6.08
N VAL A 39 9.87 -6.56 6.76
CA VAL A 39 9.78 -5.80 8.00
C VAL A 39 10.11 -4.35 7.69
N LEU A 40 9.19 -3.45 7.99
CA LEU A 40 9.37 -2.01 7.83
C LEU A 40 9.17 -1.29 9.16
N THR A 41 9.64 -0.04 9.18
CA THR A 41 9.45 0.87 10.32
C THR A 41 8.38 1.92 10.01
N LEU A 42 7.77 2.50 11.03
CA LEU A 42 6.70 3.49 10.88
C LEU A 42 7.11 4.70 10.03
N ASP A 43 8.37 5.13 10.13
CA ASP A 43 8.93 6.24 9.37
C ASP A 43 9.14 5.93 7.88
N GLN A 44 9.17 4.63 7.51
CA GLN A 44 9.31 4.16 6.13
C GLN A 44 7.97 4.04 5.40
N VAL A 45 6.83 4.06 6.11
CA VAL A 45 5.51 3.78 5.52
C VAL A 45 4.57 4.97 5.64
N LEU A 46 3.97 5.35 4.52
CA LEU A 46 2.94 6.37 4.44
C LEU A 46 1.56 5.75 4.24
N PRO A 47 0.49 6.38 4.71
CA PRO A 47 -0.86 5.98 4.35
C PRO A 47 -1.12 6.18 2.86
N TRP A 48 -2.10 5.46 2.31
CA TRP A 48 -2.60 5.74 0.97
C TRP A 48 -3.33 7.08 0.97
N HIS A 49 -2.90 8.01 0.09
CA HIS A 49 -3.40 9.39 0.07
C HIS A 49 -4.85 9.49 -0.43
N ASP A 50 -5.24 8.61 -1.36
CA ASP A 50 -6.59 8.56 -1.95
C ASP A 50 -7.50 7.54 -1.27
N ASN A 51 -7.35 7.39 0.06
CA ASN A 51 -8.22 6.50 0.81
C ASN A 51 -9.69 6.96 0.65
N PRO A 52 -10.58 6.13 0.10
CA PRO A 52 -11.99 6.49 -0.05
C PRO A 52 -12.69 6.72 1.29
N ARG A 53 -12.19 6.13 2.38
CA ARG A 53 -12.72 6.37 3.71
C ARG A 53 -12.23 7.71 4.26
N THR A 54 -13.16 8.60 4.52
CA THR A 54 -12.92 9.91 5.13
C THR A 54 -13.27 9.93 6.63
N THR A 55 -14.04 8.95 7.11
CA THR A 55 -14.45 8.83 8.51
C THR A 55 -13.62 7.80 9.26
N ARG A 56 -13.44 8.03 10.58
CA ARG A 56 -12.77 7.06 11.45
C ARG A 56 -13.48 5.71 11.39
N ASN A 57 -12.69 4.65 11.41
CA ASN A 57 -13.23 3.28 11.41
C ASN A 57 -14.12 3.08 12.65
N PRO A 58 -15.38 2.64 12.52
CA PRO A 58 -16.25 2.38 13.66
C PRO A 58 -15.69 1.38 14.67
N LYS A 59 -14.85 0.45 14.20
CA LYS A 59 -14.18 -0.57 15.03
C LYS A 59 -12.75 -0.19 15.41
N TYR A 60 -12.41 1.11 15.38
CA TYR A 60 -11.05 1.56 15.63
C TYR A 60 -10.54 1.14 17.00
N ASP A 61 -11.34 1.38 18.04
CA ASP A 61 -10.93 1.13 19.42
C ASP A 61 -10.83 -0.38 19.70
N GLU A 62 -11.75 -1.19 19.19
CA GLU A 62 -11.68 -2.66 19.26
C GLU A 62 -10.43 -3.18 18.55
N LEU A 63 -10.12 -2.66 17.37
CA LEU A 63 -8.93 -3.03 16.61
C LEU A 63 -7.65 -2.60 17.33
N LYS A 64 -7.65 -1.41 17.94
CA LYS A 64 -6.51 -0.91 18.75
C LYS A 64 -6.22 -1.81 19.92
N GLU A 65 -7.24 -2.19 20.69
CA GLU A 65 -7.08 -3.13 21.80
C GLU A 65 -6.61 -4.52 21.32
N SER A 66 -7.13 -5.01 20.21
CA SER A 66 -6.66 -6.25 19.59
C SER A 66 -5.17 -6.18 19.25
N ILE A 67 -4.73 -5.11 18.59
CA ILE A 67 -3.32 -4.92 18.21
C ILE A 67 -2.44 -4.74 19.46
N ARG A 68 -2.93 -4.06 20.49
CA ARG A 68 -2.22 -3.89 21.75
C ARG A 68 -1.89 -5.21 22.40
N HIS A 69 -2.83 -6.15 22.40
CA HIS A 69 -2.67 -7.44 23.07
C HIS A 69 -2.00 -8.51 22.23
N ARG A 70 -2.30 -8.58 20.95
CA ARG A 70 -1.87 -9.67 20.06
C ARG A 70 -0.89 -9.26 18.95
N GLY A 71 -0.69 -7.95 18.76
CA GLY A 71 0.05 -7.45 17.62
C GLY A 71 -0.79 -7.45 16.33
N LEU A 72 -0.12 -7.37 15.19
CA LEU A 72 -0.75 -7.44 13.87
C LEU A 72 -0.96 -8.89 13.43
N ASP A 73 -2.19 -9.38 13.46
CA ASP A 73 -2.53 -10.72 12.94
C ASP A 73 -2.41 -10.77 11.40
N THR A 74 -2.67 -9.66 10.73
CA THR A 74 -2.62 -9.58 9.25
C THR A 74 -1.65 -8.47 8.84
N PRO A 75 -0.53 -8.80 8.19
CA PRO A 75 0.41 -7.82 7.65
C PRO A 75 -0.27 -6.89 6.65
N PRO A 76 -0.18 -5.55 6.80
CA PRO A 76 -0.72 -4.63 5.82
C PRO A 76 0.04 -4.75 4.49
N PRO A 77 -0.64 -4.73 3.35
CA PRO A 77 0.02 -4.69 2.06
C PRO A 77 0.60 -3.30 1.81
N VAL A 78 1.85 -3.28 1.34
CA VAL A 78 2.57 -2.06 0.99
C VAL A 78 3.11 -2.13 -0.43
N THR A 79 3.32 -0.97 -1.02
CA THR A 79 3.95 -0.83 -2.32
C THR A 79 4.87 0.40 -2.32
N ARG A 80 5.71 0.55 -3.33
CA ARG A 80 6.51 1.76 -3.53
C ARG A 80 6.37 2.22 -4.98
N ARG A 81 5.96 3.46 -5.17
CA ARG A 81 5.90 4.08 -6.50
C ARG A 81 7.30 4.35 -7.03
N PRO A 82 7.52 4.31 -8.33
CA PRO A 82 8.78 4.73 -8.92
C PRO A 82 9.15 6.15 -8.50
N GLY A 83 10.36 6.34 -7.98
CA GLY A 83 10.87 7.64 -7.54
C GLY A 83 10.44 8.07 -6.13
N GLU A 84 9.66 7.29 -5.41
CA GLU A 84 9.37 7.53 -3.99
C GLU A 84 10.38 6.81 -3.10
N ASP A 85 10.82 7.47 -2.03
CA ASP A 85 11.73 6.88 -1.03
C ASP A 85 10.98 6.01 -0.02
N LYS A 86 9.69 6.31 0.20
CA LYS A 86 8.87 5.64 1.21
C LYS A 86 7.86 4.68 0.57
N TYR A 87 7.55 3.64 1.32
CA TYR A 87 6.46 2.73 0.99
C TYR A 87 5.10 3.37 1.30
N ARG A 88 4.05 2.88 0.64
CA ARG A 88 2.66 3.28 0.91
C ARG A 88 1.80 2.06 1.16
N ILE A 89 0.84 2.22 2.06
CA ILE A 89 -0.24 1.24 2.19
C ILE A 89 -0.94 1.10 0.84
N ARG A 90 -1.14 -0.13 0.36
CA ARG A 90 -1.73 -0.36 -0.98
C ARG A 90 -3.23 -0.62 -0.93
N ASN A 91 -3.67 -1.70 -0.30
CA ASN A 91 -5.07 -2.13 -0.27
C ASN A 91 -5.46 -2.38 1.17
N GLY A 92 -6.04 -1.37 1.84
CA GLY A 92 -6.36 -1.47 3.27
C GLY A 92 -5.14 -1.57 4.19
N GLY A 93 -5.31 -1.11 5.41
CA GLY A 93 -4.23 -1.06 6.40
C GLY A 93 -3.95 0.35 6.92
N ASN A 94 -4.56 1.41 6.34
CA ASN A 94 -4.40 2.77 6.86
C ASN A 94 -4.78 2.86 8.34
N THR A 95 -5.90 2.26 8.75
CA THR A 95 -6.31 2.21 10.16
C THR A 95 -5.28 1.48 11.02
N ARG A 96 -4.71 0.36 10.55
CA ARG A 96 -3.66 -0.37 11.27
C ARG A 96 -2.40 0.47 11.42
N LEU A 97 -1.98 1.15 10.36
CA LEU A 97 -0.82 2.05 10.40
C LEU A 97 -1.05 3.22 11.39
N GLU A 98 -2.24 3.80 11.39
CA GLU A 98 -2.64 4.85 12.34
C GLU A 98 -2.58 4.34 13.79
N ILE A 99 -3.14 3.16 14.05
CA ILE A 99 -3.11 2.51 15.38
C ILE A 99 -1.69 2.23 15.83
N LEU A 100 -0.82 1.70 14.97
CA LEU A 100 0.58 1.45 15.31
C LEU A 100 1.31 2.74 15.69
N ASN A 101 1.08 3.83 14.93
CA ASN A 101 1.65 5.15 15.25
C ASN A 101 1.16 5.67 16.60
N GLU A 102 -0.13 5.50 16.91
CA GLU A 102 -0.72 5.91 18.19
C GLU A 102 -0.15 5.09 19.34
N LEU A 103 -0.12 3.76 19.22
CA LEU A 103 0.43 2.86 20.23
C LEU A 103 1.92 3.11 20.48
N TYR A 104 2.70 3.36 19.44
CA TYR A 104 4.11 3.70 19.58
C TYR A 104 4.30 5.03 20.31
N LYS A 105 3.50 6.05 20.01
CA LYS A 105 3.53 7.35 20.71
C LYS A 105 3.13 7.22 22.19
N GLU A 106 2.17 6.34 22.51
CA GLU A 106 1.71 6.11 23.88
C GLU A 106 2.72 5.33 24.73
N THR A 107 3.39 4.36 24.13
CA THR A 107 4.18 3.36 24.90
C THR A 107 5.68 3.43 24.68
N GLY A 108 6.15 3.94 23.55
CA GLY A 108 7.55 3.86 23.12
C GLY A 108 8.01 2.43 22.80
N ASP A 109 7.12 1.47 22.69
CA ASP A 109 7.45 0.07 22.50
C ASP A 109 7.81 -0.21 21.03
N GLU A 110 9.03 -0.68 20.78
CA GLU A 110 9.59 -0.98 19.48
C GLU A 110 8.77 -2.02 18.67
N ARG A 111 7.99 -2.87 19.31
CA ARG A 111 7.10 -3.83 18.63
C ARG A 111 6.04 -3.14 17.77
N TYR A 112 5.70 -1.87 18.06
CA TYR A 112 4.78 -1.08 17.26
C TYR A 112 5.52 -0.26 16.20
N PHE A 113 6.80 0.05 16.43
CA PHE A 113 7.62 0.78 15.48
C PHE A 113 8.04 -0.09 14.29
N ARG A 114 8.41 -1.34 14.55
CA ARG A 114 8.79 -2.32 13.52
C ARG A 114 7.68 -3.33 13.33
N PHE A 115 7.18 -3.47 12.13
CA PHE A 115 6.06 -4.36 11.83
C PHE A 115 6.22 -5.12 10.52
N ASN A 116 5.61 -6.30 10.46
CA ASN A 116 5.55 -7.11 9.25
C ASN A 116 4.56 -6.51 8.27
N CYS A 117 4.95 -6.46 6.99
CA CYS A 117 4.11 -6.09 5.86
C CYS A 117 4.29 -7.05 4.70
N LEU A 118 3.35 -7.03 3.77
CA LEU A 118 3.45 -7.73 2.50
C LEU A 118 3.72 -6.70 1.40
N PHE A 119 4.96 -6.69 0.90
CA PHE A 119 5.27 -5.87 -0.26
C PHE A 119 4.60 -6.42 -1.50
N ARG A 120 4.01 -5.55 -2.29
CA ARG A 120 3.43 -5.84 -3.61
C ARG A 120 4.01 -4.89 -4.63
N PRO A 121 4.61 -5.40 -5.72
CA PRO A 121 5.20 -4.56 -6.75
C PRO A 121 4.21 -3.55 -7.31
N TRP A 122 4.71 -2.37 -7.62
CA TRP A 122 3.93 -1.33 -8.29
C TRP A 122 3.79 -1.64 -9.77
N ASP A 123 2.57 -1.62 -10.28
CA ASP A 123 2.33 -1.64 -11.71
C ASP A 123 2.53 -0.22 -12.28
N LYS A 124 3.46 -0.09 -13.23
CA LYS A 124 3.84 1.23 -13.77
C LYS A 124 2.73 1.93 -14.56
N GLN A 125 1.81 1.16 -15.14
CA GLN A 125 0.74 1.68 -15.99
C GLN A 125 -0.57 1.83 -15.21
N ARG A 126 -0.89 0.87 -14.37
CA ARG A 126 -2.22 0.74 -13.74
C ARG A 126 -2.19 0.76 -12.21
N GLY A 127 -1.05 1.07 -11.60
CA GLY A 127 -0.87 0.98 -10.15
C GLY A 127 -1.88 1.79 -9.34
N GLU A 128 -2.26 2.99 -9.81
CA GLU A 128 -3.26 3.83 -9.14
C GLU A 128 -4.66 3.20 -9.18
N ILE A 129 -5.07 2.70 -10.35
CA ILE A 129 -6.38 2.05 -10.54
C ILE A 129 -6.46 0.79 -9.68
N ILE A 130 -5.42 -0.06 -9.74
CA ILE A 130 -5.36 -1.30 -8.97
C ILE A 130 -5.39 -1.02 -7.45
N ALA A 131 -4.71 0.03 -6.99
CA ALA A 131 -4.74 0.39 -5.59
C ALA A 131 -6.11 0.91 -5.16
N LEU A 132 -6.74 1.78 -5.94
CA LEU A 132 -8.06 2.33 -5.63
C LEU A 132 -9.15 1.25 -5.64
N THR A 133 -9.19 0.42 -6.69
CA THR A 133 -10.17 -0.68 -6.79
C THR A 133 -9.99 -1.69 -5.67
N GLY A 134 -8.75 -1.99 -5.29
CA GLY A 134 -8.43 -2.82 -4.15
C GLY A 134 -8.90 -2.21 -2.81
N HIS A 135 -8.74 -0.91 -2.60
CA HIS A 135 -9.27 -0.21 -1.42
C HIS A 135 -10.80 -0.24 -1.38
N LEU A 136 -11.45 0.01 -2.52
CA LEU A 136 -12.91 -0.05 -2.62
C LEU A 136 -13.42 -1.47 -2.30
N ALA A 137 -12.85 -2.49 -2.93
CA ALA A 137 -13.24 -3.88 -2.73
C ALA A 137 -13.06 -4.32 -1.27
N GLU A 138 -11.90 -4.06 -0.66
CA GLU A 138 -11.65 -4.44 0.72
C GLU A 138 -12.60 -3.76 1.71
N ASN A 139 -12.80 -2.46 1.57
CA ASN A 139 -13.67 -1.71 2.47
C ASN A 139 -15.14 -2.09 2.28
N ASP A 140 -15.56 -2.40 1.05
CA ASP A 140 -16.93 -2.82 0.74
C ASP A 140 -17.25 -4.20 1.32
N LEU A 141 -16.32 -5.14 1.20
CA LEU A 141 -16.44 -6.47 1.83
C LEU A 141 -16.53 -6.39 3.36
N LYS A 142 -15.92 -5.38 3.98
CA LYS A 142 -16.02 -5.13 5.42
C LYS A 142 -17.27 -4.37 5.84
N GLY A 143 -18.07 -3.88 4.87
CA GLY A 143 -19.24 -3.05 5.13
C GLY A 143 -18.92 -1.67 5.71
N ASP A 144 -17.71 -1.21 5.51
CA ASP A 144 -17.14 -0.05 6.22
C ASP A 144 -17.26 1.29 5.46
N LEU A 145 -17.63 1.27 4.15
CA LEU A 145 -17.79 2.49 3.35
C LEU A 145 -19.22 3.02 3.37
N LYS A 146 -19.33 4.32 3.61
CA LYS A 146 -20.59 5.03 3.36
C LYS A 146 -20.85 5.11 1.85
N PHE A 147 -22.13 5.22 1.48
CA PHE A 147 -22.53 5.33 0.08
C PHE A 147 -21.78 6.44 -0.67
N ILE A 148 -21.66 7.64 -0.05
CA ILE A 148 -20.99 8.77 -0.66
C ILE A 148 -19.47 8.56 -0.82
N GLU A 149 -18.81 7.91 0.14
CA GLU A 149 -17.38 7.58 0.07
C GLU A 149 -17.12 6.61 -1.09
N ARG A 150 -18.01 5.62 -1.26
CA ARG A 150 -17.99 4.71 -2.41
C ARG A 150 -18.19 5.45 -3.73
N ALA A 151 -19.16 6.36 -3.77
CA ALA A 151 -19.48 7.15 -4.95
C ALA A 151 -18.29 8.01 -5.41
N VAL A 152 -17.62 8.69 -4.49
CA VAL A 152 -16.39 9.44 -4.76
C VAL A 152 -15.27 8.53 -5.30
N GLY A 153 -15.10 7.35 -4.70
CA GLY A 153 -14.13 6.36 -5.20
C GLY A 153 -14.43 5.90 -6.64
N ILE A 154 -15.70 5.66 -6.96
CA ILE A 154 -16.13 5.30 -8.34
C ILE A 154 -15.89 6.44 -9.32
N GLN A 155 -16.16 7.69 -8.93
CA GLN A 155 -15.88 8.87 -9.76
C GLN A 155 -14.39 9.00 -10.08
N LYS A 156 -13.53 8.81 -9.07
CA LYS A 156 -12.07 8.79 -9.26
C LYS A 156 -11.62 7.65 -10.18
N ALA A 157 -12.13 6.45 -9.96
CA ALA A 157 -11.82 5.32 -10.84
C ALA A 157 -12.21 5.61 -12.29
N LYS A 158 -13.39 6.23 -12.50
CA LYS A 158 -13.83 6.64 -13.85
C LYS A 158 -12.84 7.60 -14.49
N ALA A 159 -12.39 8.64 -13.77
CA ALA A 159 -11.43 9.61 -14.29
C ALA A 159 -10.10 8.95 -14.70
N TRP A 160 -9.58 8.02 -13.90
CA TRP A 160 -8.35 7.31 -14.25
C TRP A 160 -8.51 6.34 -15.43
N TYR A 161 -9.67 5.68 -15.57
CA TYR A 161 -9.94 4.87 -16.77
C TYR A 161 -10.10 5.73 -18.04
N GLU A 162 -10.62 6.95 -17.90
CA GLU A 162 -10.70 7.92 -18.99
C GLU A 162 -9.31 8.43 -19.39
N GLU A 163 -8.44 8.71 -18.40
CA GLU A 163 -7.04 9.06 -18.63
C GLU A 163 -6.26 7.91 -19.32
N GLU A 164 -6.41 6.67 -18.82
CA GLU A 164 -5.80 5.47 -19.43
C GLU A 164 -6.23 5.29 -20.89
N LYS A 165 -7.50 5.52 -21.20
CA LYS A 165 -8.10 5.30 -22.53
C LYS A 165 -7.88 6.50 -23.46
N GLY A 166 -7.78 7.71 -22.93
CA GLY A 166 -7.78 8.97 -23.69
C GLY A 166 -9.16 9.39 -24.21
N GLU A 167 -10.23 8.72 -23.79
CA GLU A 167 -11.60 8.96 -24.21
C GLU A 167 -12.59 8.77 -23.04
N PRO A 168 -13.80 9.39 -23.08
CA PRO A 168 -14.82 9.19 -22.06
C PRO A 168 -15.21 7.72 -21.91
N VAL A 169 -15.41 7.29 -20.66
CA VAL A 169 -15.84 5.93 -20.28
C VAL A 169 -17.32 5.95 -19.89
N GLY A 170 -18.13 5.21 -20.65
CA GLY A 170 -19.57 5.05 -20.35
C GLY A 170 -19.82 4.14 -19.16
N ILE A 171 -21.00 4.27 -18.51
CA ILE A 171 -21.37 3.54 -17.29
C ILE A 171 -21.23 2.03 -17.43
N ARG A 172 -21.66 1.45 -18.56
CA ARG A 172 -21.55 0.00 -18.80
C ARG A 172 -20.10 -0.47 -18.93
N GLU A 173 -19.28 0.34 -19.62
CA GLU A 173 -17.85 0.09 -19.77
C GLU A 173 -17.13 0.20 -18.42
N LEU A 174 -17.47 1.25 -17.64
CA LEU A 174 -16.95 1.42 -16.28
C LEU A 174 -17.27 0.22 -15.40
N SER A 175 -18.52 -0.27 -15.42
CA SER A 175 -18.92 -1.46 -14.67
C SER A 175 -18.08 -2.69 -15.05
N ARG A 176 -17.82 -2.90 -16.34
CA ARG A 176 -16.98 -4.00 -16.81
C ARG A 176 -15.53 -3.85 -16.33
N LYS A 177 -14.91 -2.68 -16.54
CA LYS A 177 -13.53 -2.40 -16.11
C LYS A 177 -13.35 -2.60 -14.60
N LEU A 178 -14.27 -2.09 -13.78
CA LEU A 178 -14.27 -2.29 -12.33
C LEU A 178 -14.38 -3.78 -11.96
N THR A 179 -15.22 -4.54 -12.66
CA THR A 179 -15.36 -5.98 -12.45
C THR A 179 -14.08 -6.73 -12.81
N ASP A 180 -13.46 -6.39 -13.94
CA ASP A 180 -12.18 -6.97 -14.40
C ASP A 180 -11.04 -6.68 -13.39
N ASP A 181 -11.10 -5.54 -12.70
CA ASP A 181 -10.15 -5.15 -11.64
C ASP A 181 -10.56 -5.64 -10.24
N GLY A 182 -11.53 -6.54 -10.15
CA GLY A 182 -11.92 -7.20 -8.89
C GLY A 182 -12.90 -6.42 -8.02
N TYR A 183 -13.52 -5.37 -8.54
CA TYR A 183 -14.57 -4.61 -7.85
C TYR A 183 -15.89 -4.61 -8.63
N PRO A 184 -16.69 -5.67 -8.54
CA PRO A 184 -17.93 -5.79 -9.31
C PRO A 184 -19.01 -4.83 -8.80
N VAL A 185 -19.42 -3.89 -9.66
CA VAL A 185 -20.49 -2.92 -9.39
C VAL A 185 -21.43 -2.84 -10.59
N SER A 186 -22.74 -2.95 -10.35
CA SER A 186 -23.72 -2.89 -11.44
C SER A 186 -23.82 -1.49 -12.06
N PRO A 187 -24.13 -1.39 -13.37
CA PRO A 187 -24.30 -0.10 -14.04
C PRO A 187 -25.32 0.82 -13.37
N SER A 188 -26.43 0.26 -12.85
CA SER A 188 -27.44 1.03 -12.15
C SER A 188 -26.98 1.59 -10.80
N HIS A 189 -26.08 0.90 -10.11
CA HIS A 189 -25.45 1.40 -8.89
C HIS A 189 -24.46 2.53 -9.22
N ILE A 190 -23.66 2.34 -10.26
CA ILE A 190 -22.71 3.37 -10.73
C ILE A 190 -23.45 4.65 -11.08
N SER A 191 -24.53 4.57 -11.87
CA SER A 191 -25.34 5.74 -12.22
C SER A 191 -25.78 6.51 -10.97
N ARG A 192 -26.42 5.82 -10.01
CA ARG A 192 -26.88 6.45 -8.76
C ARG A 192 -25.74 7.06 -7.94
N MET A 193 -24.57 6.45 -7.95
CA MET A 193 -23.38 6.97 -7.25
C MET A 193 -22.87 8.25 -7.90
N LEU A 194 -22.75 8.27 -9.23
CA LEU A 194 -22.30 9.46 -9.96
C LEU A 194 -23.29 10.62 -9.82
N ASP A 195 -24.59 10.34 -9.95
CA ASP A 195 -25.67 11.33 -9.72
C ASP A 195 -25.60 11.91 -8.29
N ALA A 196 -25.35 11.05 -7.29
CA ALA A 196 -25.23 11.51 -5.91
C ALA A 196 -24.00 12.42 -5.69
N VAL A 197 -22.86 12.13 -6.32
CA VAL A 197 -21.67 13.00 -6.21
C VAL A 197 -21.95 14.36 -6.85
N GLU A 198 -22.57 14.37 -8.03
CA GLU A 198 -22.90 15.61 -8.74
C GLU A 198 -23.87 16.50 -7.93
N ILE A 199 -24.85 15.89 -7.26
CA ILE A 199 -25.85 16.62 -6.46
C ILE A 199 -25.31 17.07 -5.10
N LEU A 200 -24.56 16.21 -4.41
CA LEU A 200 -24.17 16.42 -3.01
C LEU A 200 -22.79 17.09 -2.84
N LEU A 201 -21.94 16.99 -3.84
CA LEU A 201 -20.59 17.55 -3.84
C LEU A 201 -20.36 18.39 -5.10
N PRO A 202 -21.15 19.46 -5.33
CA PRO A 202 -20.92 20.35 -6.47
C PRO A 202 -19.51 20.93 -6.38
N ALA A 203 -18.85 21.03 -7.53
CA ALA A 203 -17.46 21.52 -7.69
C ALA A 203 -17.33 23.00 -7.25
#